data_131dd3d6f3bf7322f68782e1209561cb
#
_entry.id   131dd3d6f3bf7322f68782e1209561cb
#
_cell.length_a   1.000
_cell.length_b   1.000
_cell.length_c   1.000
_cell.angle_alpha   90.00
_cell.angle_beta   90.00
_cell.angle_gamma   90.00
#
_symmetry.space_group_name_H-M   'P 1'
#
loop_
_entity.id
_entity.type
_entity.pdbx_description
1 polymer ?
#
loop_
_entity_poly.entity_id
_entity_poly.type
_entity_poly.pdbx_seq_one_letter_code
_entity_poly.pdbx_strand_id
1 'polypeptide(L)'
;MELRGLRVEDEDEARAAHAELAAEGFAFLPFHEPSEPWDEYLERIARLSRGDGLTPQLVPWTDLYGVVDAVIVGRVSVRHRLTEGLLHVGGHIGYGVRKAYRRRGYATELLRAGLGLAHGLASTALW
;
A
#
# COMPACT_ATOMS: atom_id res chain seq x y z
N MET A 1 -1.88 -16.40 -2.87
CA MET A 1 -1.53 -15.00 -3.22
C MET A 1 -0.23 -14.64 -2.52
N GLU A 2 0.74 -14.16 -3.29
CA GLU A 2 1.98 -13.65 -2.72
C GLU A 2 1.78 -12.20 -2.29
N LEU A 3 2.30 -11.83 -1.12
CA LEU A 3 2.25 -10.46 -0.62
C LEU A 3 3.67 -9.92 -0.54
N ARG A 4 3.94 -8.86 -1.27
CA ARG A 4 5.29 -8.32 -1.37
C ARG A 4 5.30 -6.85 -1.80
N GLY A 5 6.47 -6.23 -1.72
CA GLY A 5 6.67 -4.91 -2.29
C GLY A 5 6.74 -4.94 -3.81
N LEU A 6 6.74 -3.77 -4.42
CA LEU A 6 6.86 -3.64 -5.87
C LEU A 6 8.28 -3.92 -6.33
N ARG A 7 8.40 -4.46 -7.54
CA ARG A 7 9.66 -4.77 -8.20
C ARG A 7 9.78 -4.00 -9.51
N VAL A 8 10.97 -3.96 -10.07
CA VAL A 8 11.22 -3.28 -11.35
C VAL A 8 10.33 -3.84 -12.46
N GLU A 9 10.17 -5.15 -12.51
CA GLU A 9 9.37 -5.83 -13.52
C GLU A 9 7.86 -5.62 -13.37
N ASP A 10 7.41 -5.01 -12.29
CA ASP A 10 5.99 -4.78 -12.04
C ASP A 10 5.42 -3.52 -12.72
N GLU A 11 6.25 -2.74 -13.40
CA GLU A 11 5.86 -1.40 -13.86
C GLU A 11 4.53 -1.35 -14.63
N ASP A 12 4.42 -2.13 -15.68
CA ASP A 12 3.22 -2.05 -16.54
C ASP A 12 1.96 -2.44 -15.79
N GLU A 13 2.05 -3.51 -15.02
CA GLU A 13 0.95 -4.03 -14.23
C GLU A 13 0.53 -3.03 -13.13
N ALA A 14 1.52 -2.46 -12.44
CA ALA A 14 1.26 -1.51 -11.37
C ALA A 14 0.66 -0.20 -11.89
N ARG A 15 1.17 0.30 -12.99
CA ARG A 15 0.62 1.53 -13.59
C ARG A 15 -0.79 1.32 -14.12
N ALA A 16 -1.07 0.16 -14.70
CA ALA A 16 -2.42 -0.18 -15.16
C ALA A 16 -3.40 -0.25 -13.98
N ALA A 17 -3.01 -0.90 -12.90
CA ALA A 17 -3.83 -0.99 -11.69
C ALA A 17 -4.07 0.38 -11.07
N HIS A 18 -3.06 1.24 -11.08
CA HIS A 18 -3.19 2.60 -10.56
C HIS A 18 -4.21 3.41 -11.36
N ALA A 19 -4.12 3.38 -12.68
CA ALA A 19 -5.06 4.10 -13.55
C ALA A 19 -6.50 3.60 -13.34
N GLU A 20 -6.66 2.30 -13.25
CA GLU A 20 -7.94 1.65 -13.06
C GLU A 20 -8.60 2.06 -11.73
N LEU A 21 -7.84 2.03 -10.64
CA LEU A 21 -8.36 2.35 -9.32
C LEU A 21 -8.44 3.85 -9.04
N ALA A 22 -7.64 4.66 -9.74
CA ALA A 22 -7.74 6.11 -9.65
C ALA A 22 -9.12 6.60 -10.09
N ALA A 23 -9.73 5.93 -11.07
CA ALA A 23 -11.08 6.24 -11.51
C ALA A 23 -12.12 6.03 -10.40
N GLU A 24 -11.80 5.21 -9.41
CA GLU A 24 -12.65 4.97 -8.23
C GLU A 24 -12.20 5.79 -7.02
N GLY A 25 -11.24 6.72 -7.19
CA GLY A 25 -10.75 7.55 -6.10
C GLY A 25 -9.71 6.87 -5.21
N PHE A 26 -9.13 5.75 -5.64
CA PHE A 26 -8.16 5.01 -4.84
C PHE A 26 -6.75 5.17 -5.43
N ALA A 27 -5.81 5.64 -4.61
CA ALA A 27 -4.42 5.83 -5.03
C ALA A 27 -3.63 4.53 -4.83
N PHE A 28 -3.63 3.69 -5.86
CA PHE A 28 -2.96 2.39 -5.80
C PHE A 28 -1.43 2.51 -5.65
N LEU A 29 -0.84 3.50 -6.31
CA LEU A 29 0.57 3.84 -6.17
C LEU A 29 0.64 5.17 -5.40
N PRO A 30 1.00 5.14 -4.12
CA PRO A 30 1.03 6.37 -3.32
C PRO A 30 2.05 7.37 -3.87
N PHE A 31 1.67 8.63 -3.89
CA PHE A 31 2.52 9.75 -4.35
C PHE A 31 3.03 9.58 -5.78
N HIS A 32 2.25 8.89 -6.63
CA HIS A 32 2.64 8.60 -8.00
C HIS A 32 2.73 9.86 -8.86
N GLU A 33 3.82 9.97 -9.61
CA GLU A 33 4.04 11.02 -10.60
C GLU A 33 4.13 10.35 -11.98
N PRO A 34 3.20 10.64 -12.91
CA PRO A 34 3.15 9.91 -14.19
C PRO A 34 4.42 10.00 -15.03
N SER A 35 5.14 11.12 -14.94
CA SER A 35 6.36 11.34 -15.72
C SER A 35 7.63 10.82 -15.05
N GLU A 36 7.53 10.33 -13.83
CA GLU A 36 8.70 9.86 -13.09
C GLU A 36 9.12 8.47 -13.58
N PRO A 37 10.42 8.25 -13.87
CA PRO A 37 10.91 6.91 -14.18
C PRO A 37 10.60 5.93 -13.07
N TRP A 38 10.28 4.70 -13.45
CA TRP A 38 9.82 3.70 -12.48
C TRP A 38 10.84 3.37 -11.39
N ASP A 39 12.12 3.23 -11.75
CA ASP A 39 13.17 2.97 -10.79
C ASP A 39 13.34 4.12 -9.78
N GLU A 40 13.19 5.37 -10.24
CA GLU A 40 13.23 6.53 -9.37
C GLU A 40 12.03 6.57 -8.43
N TYR A 41 10.85 6.22 -8.95
CA TYR A 41 9.66 6.12 -8.11
C TYR A 41 9.84 5.09 -7.01
N LEU A 42 10.33 3.90 -7.35
CA LEU A 42 10.54 2.83 -6.36
C LEU A 42 11.50 3.27 -5.26
N GLU A 43 12.59 3.93 -5.63
CA GLU A 43 13.56 4.42 -4.66
C GLU A 43 12.96 5.52 -3.78
N ARG A 44 12.25 6.46 -4.38
CA ARG A 44 11.62 7.57 -3.66
C ARG A 44 10.58 7.06 -2.68
N ILE A 45 9.69 6.15 -3.10
CA ILE A 45 8.65 5.63 -2.25
C ILE A 45 9.21 4.78 -1.11
N ALA A 46 10.32 4.08 -1.35
CA ALA A 46 10.98 3.31 -0.30
C ALA A 46 11.52 4.24 0.81
N ARG A 47 12.10 5.38 0.42
CA ARG A 47 12.58 6.36 1.40
C ARG A 47 11.43 6.99 2.18
N LEU A 48 10.39 7.42 1.47
CA LEU A 48 9.23 8.05 2.12
C LEU A 48 8.56 7.09 3.09
N SER A 49 8.40 5.83 2.69
CA SER A 49 7.73 4.84 3.53
C SER A 49 8.47 4.58 4.85
N ARG A 50 9.79 4.78 4.88
CA ARG A 50 10.59 4.66 6.09
C ARG A 50 10.56 5.92 6.97
N GLY A 51 9.94 6.99 6.49
CA GLY A 51 9.86 8.24 7.22
C GLY A 51 10.85 9.31 6.75
N ASP A 52 11.69 9.01 5.76
CA ASP A 52 12.67 9.97 5.24
C ASP A 52 11.97 11.04 4.41
N GLY A 53 12.06 12.29 4.85
CA GLY A 53 11.45 13.40 4.14
C GLY A 53 9.95 13.57 4.35
N LEU A 54 9.36 12.83 5.29
CA LEU A 54 7.94 13.00 5.62
C LEU A 54 7.73 14.27 6.44
N THR A 55 6.56 14.89 6.22
CA THR A 55 6.11 16.00 7.05
C THR A 55 5.54 15.46 8.37
N PRO A 56 5.32 16.31 9.39
CA PRO A 56 4.72 15.85 10.63
C PRO A 56 3.34 15.22 10.49
N GLN A 57 2.62 15.52 9.39
CA GLN A 57 1.29 14.98 9.14
C GLN A 57 1.32 13.57 8.54
N LEU A 58 2.47 13.15 8.02
CA LEU A 58 2.62 11.83 7.41
C LEU A 58 3.46 10.94 8.31
N VAL A 59 3.09 9.67 8.39
CA VAL A 59 3.80 8.69 9.22
C VAL A 59 4.37 7.59 8.31
N PRO A 60 5.42 6.89 8.75
CA PRO A 60 5.93 5.73 8.02
C PRO A 60 4.84 4.70 7.80
N TRP A 61 4.93 3.98 6.70
CA TRP A 61 3.93 2.96 6.35
C TRP A 61 4.58 1.79 5.62
N THR A 62 3.84 0.69 5.51
CA THR A 62 4.23 -0.47 4.71
C THR A 62 3.12 -0.76 3.71
N ASP A 63 3.50 -0.91 2.44
CA ASP A 63 2.60 -1.35 1.39
C ASP A 63 2.93 -2.79 1.02
N LEU A 64 1.90 -3.64 0.99
CA LEU A 64 2.02 -4.99 0.45
C LEU A 64 1.09 -5.13 -0.73
N TYR A 65 1.64 -5.58 -1.85
CA TYR A 65 0.88 -5.82 -3.07
C TYR A 65 0.60 -7.30 -3.19
N GLY A 66 -0.67 -7.63 -3.44
CA GLY A 66 -1.09 -9.01 -3.61
C GLY A 66 -0.89 -9.46 -5.05
N VAL A 67 -0.15 -10.53 -5.26
CA VAL A 67 0.19 -11.04 -6.59
C VAL A 67 -0.31 -12.46 -6.74
N VAL A 68 -1.05 -12.71 -7.82
CA VAL A 68 -1.58 -14.03 -8.16
C VAL A 68 -1.22 -14.29 -9.62
N ASP A 69 -0.47 -15.35 -9.89
CA ASP A 69 -0.05 -15.72 -11.25
C ASP A 69 0.56 -14.54 -12.01
N ALA A 70 1.49 -13.84 -11.36
CA ALA A 70 2.20 -12.67 -11.91
C ALA A 70 1.32 -11.43 -12.15
N VAL A 71 0.07 -11.45 -11.66
CA VAL A 71 -0.85 -10.31 -11.78
C VAL A 71 -1.02 -9.66 -10.41
N ILE A 72 -0.89 -8.33 -10.37
CA ILE A 72 -1.13 -7.58 -9.14
C ILE A 72 -2.63 -7.37 -9.00
N VAL A 73 -3.24 -7.99 -8.00
CA VAL A 73 -4.70 -7.96 -7.82
C VAL A 73 -5.16 -6.90 -6.82
N GLY A 74 -4.28 -6.45 -5.94
CA GLY A 74 -4.68 -5.47 -4.94
C GLY A 74 -3.50 -5.02 -4.07
N ARG A 75 -3.80 -4.14 -3.13
CA ARG A 75 -2.79 -3.60 -2.20
C ARG A 75 -3.41 -3.39 -0.82
N VAL A 76 -2.59 -3.62 0.22
CA VAL A 76 -2.89 -3.19 1.57
C VAL A 76 -1.78 -2.27 2.06
N SER A 77 -2.15 -1.18 2.71
CA SER A 77 -1.23 -0.22 3.34
C SER A 77 -1.43 -0.23 4.84
N VAL A 78 -0.35 -0.27 5.58
CA VAL A 78 -0.39 -0.25 7.04
C VAL A 78 0.49 0.89 7.54
N ARG A 79 -0.11 1.85 8.23
CA ARG A 79 0.63 2.93 8.86
C ARG A 79 1.27 2.43 10.14
N HIS A 80 2.52 2.83 10.38
CA HIS A 80 3.28 2.30 11.50
C HIS A 80 2.88 2.90 12.86
N ARG A 81 2.21 4.05 12.84
CA ARG A 81 1.67 4.67 14.05
C ARG A 81 0.48 5.53 13.68
N LEU A 82 -0.34 5.86 14.66
CA LEU A 82 -1.47 6.75 14.46
C LEU A 82 -1.11 8.16 14.90
N THR A 83 -1.54 9.15 14.11
CA THR A 83 -1.59 10.54 14.55
C THR A 83 -2.99 10.78 15.13
N GLU A 84 -3.18 11.90 15.80
CA GLU A 84 -4.50 12.26 16.33
C GLU A 84 -5.56 12.28 15.22
N GLY A 85 -5.22 12.83 14.05
CA GLY A 85 -6.14 12.84 12.92
C GLY A 85 -6.50 11.45 12.44
N LEU A 86 -5.53 10.53 12.40
CA LEU A 86 -5.76 9.16 11.95
C LEU A 86 -6.62 8.37 12.94
N LEU A 87 -6.51 8.65 14.23
CA LEU A 87 -7.38 8.03 15.23
C LEU A 87 -8.84 8.33 14.95
N HIS A 88 -9.13 9.53 14.44
CA HIS A 88 -10.50 9.94 14.20
C HIS A 88 -11.04 9.53 12.82
N VAL A 89 -10.18 9.37 11.82
CA VAL A 89 -10.65 9.20 10.44
C VAL A 89 -10.25 7.92 9.72
N GLY A 90 -9.39 7.11 10.22
CA GLY A 90 -9.04 5.96 9.40
C GLY A 90 -8.27 4.86 10.05
N GLY A 91 -7.50 5.18 10.98
CA GLY A 91 -6.69 4.18 11.62
C GLY A 91 -5.53 3.71 10.75
N HIS A 92 -5.07 2.49 10.99
CA HIS A 92 -3.81 1.96 10.48
C HIS A 92 -3.86 1.42 9.06
N ILE A 93 -4.99 0.89 8.62
CA ILE A 93 -5.04 0.01 7.45
C ILE A 93 -5.95 0.57 6.37
N GLY A 94 -5.43 0.63 5.14
CA GLY A 94 -6.23 0.89 3.95
C GLY A 94 -5.95 -0.18 2.93
N TYR A 95 -6.95 -0.59 2.16
CA TYR A 95 -6.75 -1.60 1.13
C TYR A 95 -7.68 -1.41 -0.04
N GLY A 96 -7.29 -1.98 -1.18
CA GLY A 96 -8.12 -1.98 -2.39
C GLY A 96 -7.79 -3.15 -3.27
N VAL A 97 -8.79 -3.64 -3.99
CA VAL A 97 -8.69 -4.75 -4.94
C VAL A 97 -9.18 -4.28 -6.29
N ARG A 98 -8.46 -4.63 -7.35
CA ARG A 98 -8.88 -4.31 -8.73
C ARG A 98 -10.23 -4.96 -9.02
N LYS A 99 -11.08 -4.25 -9.76
CA LYS A 99 -12.47 -4.64 -10.01
C LYS A 99 -12.61 -6.06 -10.53
N ALA A 100 -11.76 -6.47 -11.48
CA ALA A 100 -11.84 -7.79 -12.09
C ALA A 100 -11.51 -8.94 -11.13
N TYR A 101 -10.93 -8.62 -9.98
CA TYR A 101 -10.46 -9.63 -9.00
C TYR A 101 -11.27 -9.61 -7.72
N ARG A 102 -12.34 -8.81 -7.66
CA ARG A 102 -13.22 -8.73 -6.50
C ARG A 102 -14.09 -9.97 -6.38
N ARG A 103 -14.59 -10.23 -5.16
CA ARG A 103 -15.45 -11.37 -4.83
C ARG A 103 -14.75 -12.72 -4.96
N ARG A 104 -13.42 -12.73 -4.76
CA ARG A 104 -12.60 -13.95 -4.80
C ARG A 104 -11.85 -14.18 -3.49
N GLY A 105 -12.17 -13.39 -2.46
CA GLY A 105 -11.52 -13.52 -1.16
C GLY A 105 -10.19 -12.78 -1.02
N TYR A 106 -9.70 -12.08 -2.05
CA TYR A 106 -8.43 -11.36 -1.97
C TYR A 106 -8.46 -10.20 -1.00
N ALA A 107 -9.56 -9.47 -0.92
CA ALA A 107 -9.70 -8.38 0.05
C ALA A 107 -9.55 -8.91 1.48
N THR A 108 -10.13 -10.06 1.77
CA THR A 108 -10.02 -10.70 3.08
C THR A 108 -8.58 -11.09 3.38
N GLU A 109 -7.86 -11.65 2.40
CA GLU A 109 -6.45 -12.01 2.58
C GLU A 109 -5.57 -10.79 2.80
N LEU A 110 -5.79 -9.72 2.03
CA LEU A 110 -5.08 -8.47 2.20
C LEU A 110 -5.31 -7.87 3.58
N LEU A 111 -6.56 -7.80 3.99
CA LEU A 111 -6.91 -7.26 5.30
C LEU A 111 -6.30 -8.09 6.43
N ARG A 112 -6.34 -9.40 6.31
CA ARG A 112 -5.74 -10.30 7.30
C ARG A 112 -4.24 -10.07 7.43
N ALA A 113 -3.53 -9.91 6.30
CA ALA A 113 -2.11 -9.60 6.28
C ALA A 113 -1.84 -8.24 6.93
N GLY A 114 -2.66 -7.24 6.61
CA GLY A 114 -2.55 -5.91 7.21
C GLY A 114 -2.75 -5.91 8.71
N LEU A 115 -3.75 -6.68 9.18
CA LEU A 115 -4.00 -6.83 10.62
C LEU A 115 -2.82 -7.50 11.32
N GLY A 116 -2.22 -8.50 10.69
CA GLY A 116 -1.04 -9.16 11.23
C GLY A 116 0.15 -8.21 11.38
N LEU A 117 0.39 -7.38 10.36
CA LEU A 117 1.43 -6.36 10.42
C LEU A 117 1.14 -5.32 11.51
N ALA A 118 -0.08 -4.81 11.56
CA ALA A 118 -0.47 -3.82 12.55
C ALA A 118 -0.32 -4.37 13.97
N HIS A 119 -0.70 -5.62 14.17
CA HIS A 119 -0.56 -6.29 15.46
C HIS A 119 0.91 -6.42 15.86
N GLY A 120 1.78 -6.81 14.93
CA GLY A 120 3.21 -6.89 15.17
C GLY A 120 3.82 -5.54 15.55
N LEU A 121 3.40 -4.47 14.86
CA LEU A 121 3.86 -3.12 15.15
C LEU A 121 3.40 -2.66 16.54
N ALA A 122 2.16 -2.94 16.89
CA ALA A 122 1.62 -2.61 18.22
C ALA A 122 2.38 -3.35 19.33
N SER A 123 2.75 -4.62 19.09
CA SER A 123 3.50 -5.42 20.05
C SER A 123 4.89 -4.85 20.34
N THR A 124 5.50 -4.19 19.35
CA THR A 124 6.84 -3.62 19.50
C THR A 124 6.84 -2.17 19.93
N ALA A 125 5.72 -1.48 19.79
CA ALA A 125 5.65 -0.03 20.00
C ALA A 125 5.43 0.38 21.45
N LEU A 126 5.15 -0.51 22.36
CA LEU A 126 4.94 -0.22 23.77
C LEU A 126 3.91 0.89 24.03
N TRP A 127 2.83 0.90 23.26
CA TRP A 127 1.79 1.93 23.37
C TRP A 127 0.41 1.34 23.49
#